data_f445c115eadccea77f65ec97089d1b8a
#
_entry.id   f445c115eadccea77f65ec97089d1b8a
#
_cell.length_a   1.000
_cell.length_b   1.000
_cell.length_c   1.000
_cell.angle_alpha   90.00
_cell.angle_beta   90.00
_cell.angle_gamma   90.00
#
_symmetry.space_group_name_H-M   'P 1'
#
loop_
_entity.id
_entity.type
_entity.pdbx_description
1 polymer ?
#
loop_
_entity_poly.entity_id
_entity_poly.type
_entity_poly.pdbx_seq_one_letter_code
_entity_poly.pdbx_strand_id
1 'polypeptide(L)'
;SRRGAPRPPIEPFGPLLPGCPPLDADGDVRLIEFSARRPLHPARFHEAIDVLLDGVVHARGRLWLATTPDEAFWLELAGAGLRVGAAGRWLAAGGDGSPERWAMASAAWDETHGDRRTDLVVLAAGADPARIAEALRWAELTPAELAAGPGEWAGWHDPFGAMHADPCEDL
;
A
#
# COMPACT_ATOMS: atom_id res chain seq x y z
N SER A 1 -40.64 -11.73 13.40
CA SER A 1 -40.05 -11.05 12.22
C SER A 1 -39.07 -9.98 12.68
N ARG A 2 -37.77 -10.29 12.67
CA ARG A 2 -36.70 -9.27 12.90
C ARG A 2 -36.34 -8.68 11.55
N ARG A 3 -36.71 -7.41 11.34
CA ARG A 3 -36.25 -6.62 10.19
C ARG A 3 -34.80 -6.29 10.41
N GLY A 4 -33.91 -6.80 9.51
CA GLY A 4 -32.51 -6.42 9.52
C GLY A 4 -32.34 -4.94 9.22
N ALA A 5 -31.47 -4.28 9.96
CA ALA A 5 -31.08 -2.89 9.70
C ALA A 5 -30.46 -2.77 8.30
N PRO A 6 -30.69 -1.69 7.56
CA PRO A 6 -30.08 -1.50 6.25
C PRO A 6 -28.57 -1.37 6.41
N ARG A 7 -27.85 -2.15 5.59
CA ARG A 7 -26.40 -2.12 5.51
C ARG A 7 -25.97 -0.78 4.89
N PRO A 8 -25.05 -0.02 5.51
CA PRO A 8 -24.58 1.22 4.90
C PRO A 8 -23.91 0.94 3.56
N PRO A 9 -23.98 1.85 2.58
CA PRO A 9 -23.32 1.68 1.30
C PRO A 9 -21.81 1.59 1.51
N ILE A 10 -21.18 0.59 0.91
CA ILE A 10 -19.73 0.42 0.89
C ILE A 10 -19.20 1.44 -0.12
N GLU A 11 -18.58 2.52 0.36
CA GLU A 11 -17.83 3.41 -0.51
C GLU A 11 -16.57 2.68 -0.99
N PRO A 12 -16.34 2.58 -2.33
CA PRO A 12 -15.22 1.79 -2.88
C PRO A 12 -13.84 2.32 -2.51
N PHE A 13 -13.74 3.51 -1.93
CA PHE A 13 -12.49 4.19 -1.58
C PHE A 13 -12.51 4.82 -0.19
N GLY A 14 -13.27 4.25 0.72
CA GLY A 14 -13.23 4.67 2.12
C GLY A 14 -11.80 4.56 2.67
N PRO A 15 -11.34 5.54 3.48
CA PRO A 15 -10.01 5.47 4.07
C PRO A 15 -9.87 4.21 4.91
N LEU A 16 -8.70 3.58 4.83
CA LEU A 16 -8.30 2.61 5.84
C LEU A 16 -8.15 3.39 7.15
N LEU A 17 -9.19 3.39 7.97
CA LEU A 17 -9.16 4.04 9.27
C LEU A 17 -8.22 3.23 10.18
N PRO A 18 -7.15 3.83 10.72
CA PRO A 18 -6.42 3.23 11.81
C PRO A 18 -7.40 2.99 12.96
N GLY A 19 -7.49 1.76 13.46
CA GLY A 19 -8.35 1.43 14.59
C GLY A 19 -9.68 0.75 14.25
N CYS A 20 -9.85 0.18 13.04
CA CYS A 20 -10.85 -0.85 12.87
C CYS A 20 -10.61 -1.94 13.92
N PRO A 21 -11.66 -2.36 14.68
CA PRO A 21 -11.48 -3.42 15.66
C PRO A 21 -10.86 -4.63 14.96
N PRO A 22 -9.89 -5.31 15.60
CA PRO A 22 -9.37 -6.55 15.07
C PRO A 22 -10.57 -7.45 14.82
N LEU A 23 -10.74 -7.91 13.59
CA LEU A 23 -11.62 -9.02 13.33
C LEU A 23 -11.04 -10.17 14.16
N ASP A 24 -11.78 -10.59 15.18
CA ASP A 24 -11.38 -11.76 15.95
C ASP A 24 -11.07 -12.87 14.97
N ALA A 25 -9.92 -13.52 15.20
CA ALA A 25 -9.49 -14.60 14.33
C ALA A 25 -10.58 -15.66 14.23
N ASP A 26 -11.17 -15.79 13.06
CA ASP A 26 -12.11 -16.86 12.75
C ASP A 26 -11.32 -18.00 12.10
N GLY A 27 -10.98 -19.00 12.91
CA GLY A 27 -10.16 -20.11 12.46
C GLY A 27 -8.75 -19.68 12.04
N ASP A 28 -8.35 -20.00 10.81
CA ASP A 28 -7.03 -19.70 10.24
C ASP A 28 -6.95 -18.33 9.56
N VAL A 29 -8.02 -17.52 9.58
CA VAL A 29 -8.07 -16.20 8.96
C VAL A 29 -7.48 -15.16 9.89
N ARG A 30 -6.58 -14.33 9.37
CA ARG A 30 -5.90 -13.26 10.09
C ARG A 30 -5.91 -11.97 9.28
N LEU A 31 -6.20 -10.86 9.95
CA LEU A 31 -6.02 -9.52 9.40
C LEU A 31 -4.66 -8.98 9.83
N ILE A 32 -3.89 -8.50 8.87
CA ILE A 32 -2.57 -7.91 9.10
C ILE A 32 -2.61 -6.49 8.57
N GLU A 33 -2.26 -5.54 9.43
CA GLU A 33 -2.05 -4.15 9.03
C GLU A 33 -0.54 -3.90 8.96
N PHE A 34 -0.09 -3.40 7.83
CA PHE A 34 1.31 -3.01 7.63
C PHE A 34 1.38 -1.53 7.29
N SER A 35 2.20 -0.80 8.01
CA SER A 35 2.49 0.61 7.74
C SER A 35 3.98 0.87 7.77
N ALA A 36 4.48 1.59 6.76
CA ALA A 36 5.87 1.97 6.63
C ALA A 36 6.01 3.45 6.26
N ARG A 37 6.89 4.14 6.95
CA ARG A 37 7.21 5.56 6.73
C ARG A 37 8.46 5.77 5.86
N ARG A 38 9.10 4.70 5.45
CA ARG A 38 10.20 4.71 4.48
C ARG A 38 9.68 4.15 3.17
N PRO A 39 10.21 4.64 2.03
CA PRO A 39 9.84 4.06 0.73
C PRO A 39 10.20 2.58 0.69
N LEU A 40 9.50 1.84 -0.17
CA LEU A 40 9.84 0.47 -0.48
C LEU A 40 10.85 0.42 -1.63
N HIS A 41 11.85 -0.46 -1.52
CA HIS A 41 12.74 -0.81 -2.61
C HIS A 41 11.95 -1.67 -3.63
N PRO A 42 11.81 -1.24 -4.90
CA PRO A 42 10.89 -1.89 -5.83
C PRO A 42 11.23 -3.36 -6.09
N ALA A 43 12.50 -3.71 -6.26
CA ALA A 43 12.89 -5.10 -6.48
C ALA A 43 12.61 -5.98 -5.25
N ARG A 44 12.94 -5.51 -4.03
CA ARG A 44 12.63 -6.25 -2.80
C ARG A 44 11.13 -6.38 -2.56
N PHE A 45 10.37 -5.35 -2.88
CA PHE A 45 8.92 -5.43 -2.78
C PHE A 45 8.34 -6.42 -3.78
N HIS A 46 8.88 -6.46 -5.00
CA HIS A 46 8.48 -7.47 -5.99
C HIS A 46 8.70 -8.91 -5.47
N GLU A 47 9.85 -9.18 -4.82
CA GLU A 47 10.10 -10.46 -4.18
C GLU A 47 9.15 -10.73 -3.00
N ALA A 48 8.80 -9.70 -2.22
CA ALA A 48 7.83 -9.83 -1.12
C ALA A 48 6.42 -10.18 -1.61
N ILE A 49 6.06 -9.83 -2.85
CA ILE A 49 4.79 -10.20 -3.47
C ILE A 49 4.63 -11.73 -3.55
N ASP A 50 5.70 -12.48 -3.80
CA ASP A 50 5.65 -13.95 -3.85
C ASP A 50 5.19 -14.52 -2.51
N VAL A 51 5.60 -13.89 -1.40
CA VAL A 51 5.13 -14.26 -0.05
C VAL A 51 3.66 -13.88 0.14
N LEU A 52 3.22 -12.75 -0.43
CA LEU A 52 1.81 -12.35 -0.37
C LEU A 52 0.91 -13.27 -1.21
N LEU A 53 1.41 -13.83 -2.29
CA LEU A 53 0.65 -14.77 -3.13
C LEU A 53 0.46 -16.14 -2.46
N ASP A 54 1.26 -16.45 -1.44
CA ASP A 54 1.20 -17.72 -0.72
C ASP A 54 0.33 -17.59 0.55
N GLY A 55 -0.94 -17.95 0.44
CA GLY A 55 -1.89 -17.99 1.56
C GLY A 55 -2.54 -16.65 1.92
N VAL A 56 -2.40 -15.63 1.09
CA VAL A 56 -3.15 -14.37 1.21
C VAL A 56 -4.41 -14.46 0.33
N VAL A 57 -5.55 -14.16 0.93
CA VAL A 57 -6.85 -14.16 0.24
C VAL A 57 -7.13 -12.82 -0.40
N HIS A 58 -6.77 -11.75 0.31
CA HIS A 58 -6.97 -10.39 -0.14
C HIS A 58 -5.90 -9.47 0.46
N ALA A 59 -5.39 -8.55 -0.33
CA ALA A 59 -4.56 -7.46 0.16
C ALA A 59 -4.89 -6.19 -0.62
N ARG A 60 -4.86 -5.05 0.05
CA ARG A 60 -5.03 -3.76 -0.61
C ARG A 60 -4.37 -2.64 0.17
N GLY A 61 -4.00 -1.60 -0.53
CA GLY A 61 -3.52 -0.38 0.11
C GLY A 61 -2.64 0.46 -0.79
N ARG A 62 -2.06 1.49 -0.19
CA ARG A 62 -1.15 2.42 -0.85
C ARG A 62 0.29 1.97 -0.70
N LEU A 63 1.06 2.19 -1.75
CA LEU A 63 2.49 1.95 -1.79
C LEU A 63 3.22 3.25 -2.06
N TRP A 64 4.37 3.40 -1.39
CA TRP A 64 5.35 4.42 -1.68
C TRP A 64 6.63 3.76 -2.17
N LEU A 65 6.91 3.85 -3.47
CA LEU A 65 8.08 3.25 -4.11
C LEU A 65 9.23 4.26 -4.22
N ALA A 66 10.45 3.81 -4.00
CA ALA A 66 11.63 4.67 -4.02
C ALA A 66 11.92 5.25 -5.41
N THR A 67 11.75 4.47 -6.47
CA THR A 67 12.04 4.88 -7.85
C THR A 67 11.14 5.98 -8.38
N THR A 68 9.93 6.11 -7.82
CA THR A 68 8.94 7.12 -8.19
C THR A 68 8.36 7.79 -6.94
N PRO A 69 9.20 8.51 -6.16
CA PRO A 69 8.86 8.94 -4.80
C PRO A 69 7.73 9.97 -4.71
N ASP A 70 7.38 10.61 -5.82
CA ASP A 70 6.31 11.60 -5.90
C ASP A 70 4.95 10.97 -6.22
N GLU A 71 4.93 9.73 -6.67
CA GLU A 71 3.72 9.03 -7.06
C GLU A 71 3.26 8.04 -5.99
N ALA A 72 1.96 8.01 -5.76
CA ALA A 72 1.32 6.99 -4.94
C ALA A 72 0.86 5.85 -5.84
N PHE A 73 1.02 4.62 -5.37
CA PHE A 73 0.49 3.44 -6.04
C PHE A 73 -0.60 2.80 -5.18
N TRP A 74 -1.49 2.11 -5.85
CA TRP A 74 -2.49 1.26 -5.22
C TRP A 74 -2.20 -0.19 -5.55
N LEU A 75 -2.14 -1.00 -4.51
CA LEU A 75 -2.07 -2.46 -4.64
C LEU A 75 -3.42 -3.06 -4.32
N GLU A 76 -3.84 -4.00 -5.13
CA GLU A 76 -5.00 -4.85 -4.89
C GLU A 76 -4.66 -6.29 -5.28
N LEU A 77 -4.80 -7.19 -4.33
CA LEU A 77 -4.70 -8.62 -4.51
C LEU A 77 -6.03 -9.25 -4.13
N ALA A 78 -6.63 -9.99 -5.05
CA ALA A 78 -7.87 -10.72 -4.82
C ALA A 78 -7.79 -12.08 -5.52
N GLY A 79 -7.82 -13.15 -4.74
CA GLY A 79 -7.57 -14.50 -5.23
C GLY A 79 -6.17 -14.61 -5.86
N ALA A 80 -6.08 -15.08 -7.10
CA ALA A 80 -4.82 -15.20 -7.85
C ALA A 80 -4.45 -13.94 -8.64
N GLY A 81 -5.27 -12.88 -8.58
CA GLY A 81 -5.07 -11.63 -9.32
C GLY A 81 -4.36 -10.57 -8.47
N LEU A 82 -3.21 -10.09 -8.94
CA LEU A 82 -2.50 -8.95 -8.37
C LEU A 82 -2.56 -7.78 -9.34
N ARG A 83 -2.91 -6.61 -8.81
CA ARG A 83 -2.85 -5.33 -9.52
C ARG A 83 -2.05 -4.32 -8.72
N VAL A 84 -1.14 -3.64 -9.39
CA VAL A 84 -0.47 -2.44 -8.89
C VAL A 84 -0.65 -1.36 -9.94
N GLY A 85 -1.18 -0.22 -9.54
CA GLY A 85 -1.47 0.88 -10.47
C GLY A 85 -1.24 2.24 -9.84
N ALA A 86 -1.07 3.27 -10.69
CA ALA A 86 -0.94 4.64 -10.23
C ALA A 86 -2.20 5.10 -9.49
N ALA A 87 -2.02 5.73 -8.32
CA ALA A 87 -3.07 6.31 -7.49
C ALA A 87 -2.97 7.83 -7.40
N GLY A 88 -2.23 8.44 -8.32
CA GLY A 88 -1.96 9.87 -8.36
C GLY A 88 -0.72 10.28 -7.56
N ARG A 89 -0.50 11.59 -7.44
CA ARG A 89 0.63 12.14 -6.71
C ARG A 89 0.33 12.29 -5.22
N TRP A 90 1.37 12.15 -4.41
CA TRP A 90 1.29 12.52 -3.00
C TRP A 90 1.00 14.01 -2.84
N LEU A 91 0.26 14.41 -1.79
CA LEU A 91 0.00 15.83 -1.52
C LEU A 91 1.30 16.59 -1.25
N ALA A 92 2.23 15.97 -0.53
CA ALA A 92 3.55 16.52 -0.29
C ALA A 92 4.41 16.68 -1.55
N ALA A 93 4.02 16.06 -2.66
CA ALA A 93 4.64 16.21 -3.99
C ALA A 93 3.85 17.14 -4.92
N GLY A 94 2.89 17.90 -4.39
CA GLY A 94 2.05 18.79 -5.18
C GLY A 94 0.87 18.08 -5.85
N GLY A 95 0.45 16.93 -5.32
CA GLY A 95 -0.75 16.24 -5.80
C GLY A 95 -2.03 17.02 -5.49
N ASP A 96 -3.03 16.85 -6.33
CA ASP A 96 -4.36 17.43 -6.12
C ASP A 96 -5.08 16.69 -4.98
N GLY A 97 -5.80 17.45 -4.16
CA GLY A 97 -6.55 16.90 -3.07
C GLY A 97 -7.80 17.71 -2.76
N SER A 98 -8.92 17.00 -2.53
CA SER A 98 -10.11 17.62 -1.95
C SER A 98 -9.82 18.09 -0.51
N PRO A 99 -10.63 19.01 0.05
CA PRO A 99 -10.50 19.40 1.46
C PRO A 99 -10.51 18.20 2.42
N GLU A 100 -11.32 17.18 2.12
CA GLU A 100 -11.40 15.95 2.92
C GLU A 100 -10.09 15.14 2.83
N ARG A 101 -9.50 15.02 1.65
CA ARG A 101 -8.20 14.36 1.46
C ARG A 101 -7.10 15.07 2.25
N TRP A 102 -7.07 16.41 2.21
CA TRP A 102 -6.14 17.21 3.00
C TRP A 102 -6.37 17.05 4.51
N ALA A 103 -7.61 17.07 4.97
CA ALA A 103 -7.93 16.87 6.38
C ALA A 103 -7.45 15.50 6.88
N MET A 104 -7.67 14.45 6.10
CA MET A 104 -7.20 13.11 6.43
C MET A 104 -5.68 12.99 6.42
N ALA A 105 -5.03 13.55 5.42
CA ALA A 105 -3.57 13.53 5.34
C ALA A 105 -2.93 14.30 6.50
N SER A 106 -3.52 15.44 6.89
CA SER A 106 -3.03 16.26 7.99
C SER A 106 -3.03 15.53 9.33
N ALA A 107 -3.99 14.62 9.56
CA ALA A 107 -4.05 13.84 10.79
C ALA A 107 -2.87 12.87 10.99
N ALA A 108 -2.19 12.50 9.89
CA ALA A 108 -1.07 11.56 9.90
C ALA A 108 0.16 12.12 9.15
N TRP A 109 0.24 13.44 9.04
CA TRP A 109 1.33 14.12 8.35
C TRP A 109 2.67 13.91 9.05
N ASP A 110 3.67 13.50 8.28
CA ASP A 110 5.04 13.39 8.76
C ASP A 110 5.83 14.65 8.39
N GLU A 111 6.64 15.19 9.31
CA GLU A 111 7.41 16.43 9.06
C GLU A 111 8.43 16.28 7.93
N THR A 112 8.96 15.08 7.73
CA THR A 112 9.99 14.80 6.72
C THR A 112 9.37 14.35 5.39
N HIS A 113 8.33 13.53 5.44
CA HIS A 113 7.80 12.82 4.28
C HIS A 113 6.39 13.25 3.86
N GLY A 114 5.71 14.08 4.67
CA GLY A 114 4.34 14.51 4.41
C GLY A 114 3.34 13.37 4.55
N ASP A 115 2.50 13.20 3.54
CA ASP A 115 1.53 12.11 3.46
C ASP A 115 2.09 10.83 2.81
N ARG A 116 3.37 10.84 2.43
CA ARG A 116 4.04 9.68 1.82
C ARG A 116 4.19 8.56 2.82
N ARG A 117 3.65 7.41 2.52
CA ARG A 117 3.78 6.18 3.30
C ARG A 117 3.23 4.98 2.57
N THR A 118 3.62 3.80 2.99
CA THR A 118 2.95 2.56 2.60
C THR A 118 1.99 2.15 3.70
N ASP A 119 0.72 1.90 3.33
CA ASP A 119 -0.29 1.33 4.21
C ASP A 119 -0.98 0.18 3.48
N LEU A 120 -0.84 -1.02 3.99
CA LEU A 120 -1.46 -2.24 3.45
C LEU A 120 -2.31 -2.93 4.50
N VAL A 121 -3.45 -3.41 4.07
CA VAL A 121 -4.28 -4.35 4.83
C VAL A 121 -4.27 -5.68 4.10
N VAL A 122 -3.91 -6.74 4.80
CA VAL A 122 -3.76 -8.08 4.26
C VAL A 122 -4.66 -9.04 5.03
N LEU A 123 -5.50 -9.78 4.32
CA LEU A 123 -6.31 -10.86 4.85
C LEU A 123 -5.65 -12.18 4.44
N ALA A 124 -5.09 -12.88 5.41
CA ALA A 124 -4.42 -14.14 5.21
C ALA A 124 -5.27 -15.30 5.74
N ALA A 125 -5.26 -16.42 5.03
CA ALA A 125 -5.88 -17.67 5.46
C ALA A 125 -4.84 -18.78 5.35
N GLY A 126 -4.36 -19.25 6.51
CA GLY A 126 -3.32 -20.29 6.59
C GLY A 126 -1.89 -19.79 6.38
N ALA A 127 -1.67 -18.52 5.99
CA ALA A 127 -0.34 -17.95 5.92
C ALA A 127 0.14 -17.46 7.29
N ASP A 128 1.45 -17.50 7.52
CA ASP A 128 2.06 -16.99 8.73
C ASP A 128 2.12 -15.44 8.70
N PRO A 129 1.41 -14.73 9.60
CA PRO A 129 1.43 -13.28 9.66
C PRO A 129 2.82 -12.69 9.89
N ALA A 130 3.66 -13.38 10.67
CA ALA A 130 5.02 -12.93 10.95
C ALA A 130 5.89 -12.94 9.69
N ARG A 131 5.77 -13.98 8.87
CA ARG A 131 6.48 -14.08 7.59
C ARG A 131 6.06 -12.99 6.61
N ILE A 132 4.77 -12.68 6.54
CA ILE A 132 4.25 -11.59 5.69
C ILE A 132 4.81 -10.24 6.17
N ALA A 133 4.72 -9.96 7.47
CA ALA A 133 5.23 -8.72 8.03
C ALA A 133 6.75 -8.57 7.86
N GLU A 134 7.51 -9.66 7.99
CA GLU A 134 8.96 -9.68 7.78
C GLU A 134 9.32 -9.38 6.33
N ALA A 135 8.65 -10.00 5.36
CA ALA A 135 8.87 -9.77 3.94
C ALA A 135 8.61 -8.31 3.56
N LEU A 136 7.52 -7.73 4.06
CA LEU A 136 7.17 -6.33 3.81
C LEU A 136 8.18 -5.37 4.46
N ARG A 137 8.64 -5.64 5.69
CA ARG A 137 9.68 -4.83 6.36
C ARG A 137 11.02 -4.92 5.67
N TRP A 138 11.37 -6.10 5.15
CA TRP A 138 12.60 -6.28 4.38
C TRP A 138 12.60 -5.45 3.10
N ALA A 139 11.42 -5.20 2.53
CA ALA A 139 11.27 -4.35 1.36
C ALA A 139 11.48 -2.86 1.65
N GLU A 140 11.34 -2.40 2.90
CA GLU A 140 11.61 -1.00 3.25
C GLU A 140 13.08 -0.63 3.00
N LEU A 141 13.33 0.62 2.58
CA LEU A 141 14.68 1.14 2.49
C LEU A 141 15.41 1.06 3.82
N THR A 142 16.65 0.65 3.79
CA THR A 142 17.56 0.78 4.93
C THR A 142 17.84 2.26 5.20
N PRO A 143 18.33 2.64 6.39
CA PRO A 143 18.72 4.03 6.68
C PRO A 143 19.78 4.58 5.72
N ALA A 144 20.71 3.74 5.25
CA ALA A 144 21.75 4.13 4.29
C ALA A 144 21.15 4.41 2.89
N GLU A 145 20.25 3.56 2.41
CA GLU A 145 19.54 3.76 1.15
C GLU A 145 18.64 5.00 1.22
N LEU A 146 17.96 5.21 2.35
CA LEU A 146 17.15 6.41 2.56
C LEU A 146 18.02 7.68 2.49
N ALA A 147 19.19 7.66 3.10
CA ALA A 147 20.13 8.78 3.09
C ALA A 147 20.72 9.08 1.70
N ALA A 148 20.80 8.08 0.83
CA ALA A 148 21.26 8.26 -0.56
C ALA A 148 20.33 9.16 -1.39
N GLY A 149 19.04 9.15 -1.07
CA GLY A 149 18.04 10.07 -1.59
C GLY A 149 17.50 9.75 -2.99
N PRO A 150 16.50 10.54 -3.44
CA PRO A 150 15.76 10.26 -4.68
C PRO A 150 16.59 10.24 -5.95
N GLY A 151 17.69 10.98 -5.99
CA GLY A 151 18.60 10.99 -7.13
C GLY A 151 19.26 9.64 -7.37
N GLU A 152 19.61 8.94 -6.31
CA GLU A 152 20.16 7.57 -6.39
C GLU A 152 19.06 6.56 -6.70
N TRP A 153 17.90 6.67 -6.05
CA TRP A 153 16.80 5.73 -6.20
C TRP A 153 16.25 5.68 -7.62
N ALA A 154 16.25 6.82 -8.33
CA ALA A 154 15.77 6.90 -9.71
C ALA A 154 16.54 6.01 -10.70
N GLY A 155 17.77 5.62 -10.36
CA GLY A 155 18.60 4.72 -11.16
C GLY A 155 18.40 3.23 -10.87
N TRP A 156 17.61 2.88 -9.86
CA TRP A 156 17.41 1.49 -9.49
C TRP A 156 16.48 0.74 -10.47
N HIS A 157 16.70 -0.56 -10.59
CA HIS A 157 15.79 -1.41 -11.35
C HIS A 157 14.41 -1.44 -10.70
N ASP A 158 13.40 -1.12 -11.49
CA ASP A 158 12.00 -1.12 -11.08
C ASP A 158 11.20 -2.15 -11.89
N PRO A 159 10.83 -3.29 -11.28
CA PRO A 159 10.02 -4.31 -11.93
C PRO A 159 8.60 -3.81 -12.28
N PHE A 160 8.16 -2.71 -11.64
CA PHE A 160 6.85 -2.10 -11.89
C PHE A 160 6.89 -1.01 -12.96
N GLY A 161 8.06 -0.68 -13.49
CA GLY A 161 8.26 0.42 -14.46
C GLY A 161 7.39 0.34 -15.71
N ALA A 162 7.07 -0.86 -16.19
CA ALA A 162 6.16 -1.05 -17.33
C ALA A 162 4.68 -0.78 -16.99
N MET A 163 4.33 -0.69 -15.69
CA MET A 163 2.96 -0.40 -15.24
C MET A 163 2.70 1.10 -15.11
N HIS A 164 3.73 1.92 -15.25
CA HIS A 164 3.62 3.39 -15.26
C HIS A 164 3.23 3.95 -16.63
N ALA A 165 3.31 3.15 -17.69
CA ALA A 165 2.84 3.55 -19.01
C ALA A 165 1.32 3.48 -19.04
N ASP A 166 0.68 4.64 -19.17
CA ASP A 166 -0.76 4.75 -19.34
C ASP A 166 -1.14 4.05 -20.67
N PRO A 167 -2.05 3.05 -20.68
CA PRO A 167 -2.41 2.35 -21.90
C PRO A 167 -3.20 3.21 -22.90
N CYS A 168 -3.39 4.50 -22.65
CA CYS A 168 -4.16 5.42 -23.48
C CYS A 168 -3.32 6.35 -24.36
N GLU A 169 -2.00 6.24 -24.42
CA GLU A 169 -1.18 7.10 -25.29
C GLU A 169 -0.93 6.57 -26.72
N ASP A 170 -1.49 5.41 -27.07
CA ASP A 170 -1.39 4.84 -28.43
C ASP A 170 -2.79 4.73 -29.11
N LEU A 171 -3.44 5.87 -29.36
CA LEU A 171 -4.53 6.00 -30.36
C LEU A 171 -4.45 7.31 -31.08
#